data_c0c59534195273d03bb43a73119a1997
#
_entry.id   c0c59534195273d03bb43a73119a1997
#
_cell.length_a   1.000
_cell.length_b   1.000
_cell.length_c   1.000
_cell.angle_alpha   90.00
_cell.angle_beta   90.00
_cell.angle_gamma   90.00
#
_symmetry.space_group_name_H-M   'P 1'
#
loop_
_entity.id
_entity.type
_entity.pdbx_description
1 polymer ?
#
loop_
_entity_poly.entity_id
_entity_poly.type
_entity_poly.pdbx_seq_one_letter_code
_entity_poly.pdbx_strand_id
1 'polypeptide(L)'
;MQRILLGLDEFQKNGQLHKLAEGNIGYLCHQASINSQFEFGASIMQNIFKERLTVLFGPQHGLMTDLQENMIETEHNIHPHFKIPVYSLYSETRKPTPEMLKNIDTLIIDLQDIGTRIYTYIYTLYYCMEAAVENKKKIIILDRPNPLGGNKVEGPMLEKEYASFVGLFPLPLVHGLTMGEMALYIKAHFFPHINLEIVKATNWKRHMLWEETLLPWTPPSPNIPTPMGCLTFPLTVLYEGTNLSEARGTTRPLEMVGAP
;
A
#
# COMPACT_ATOMS: atom_id res chain seq x y z
N MET A 1 1.95 -25.93 9.96
CA MET A 1 1.78 -24.97 8.86
C MET A 1 3.13 -24.40 8.47
N GLN A 2 3.44 -24.24 7.19
CA GLN A 2 4.62 -23.47 6.78
C GLN A 2 4.39 -22.00 7.10
N ARG A 3 5.44 -21.34 7.60
CA ARG A 3 5.38 -19.89 7.91
C ARG A 3 5.11 -19.09 6.64
N ILE A 4 4.21 -18.13 6.71
CA ILE A 4 3.98 -17.18 5.63
C ILE A 4 5.15 -16.21 5.61
N LEU A 5 5.69 -15.95 4.42
CA LEU A 5 6.70 -14.93 4.17
C LEU A 5 6.10 -13.85 3.27
N LEU A 6 6.27 -12.60 3.67
CA LEU A 6 5.90 -11.43 2.87
C LEU A 6 6.84 -11.27 1.67
N GLY A 7 6.44 -10.56 0.64
CA GLY A 7 7.35 -10.20 -0.44
C GLY A 7 8.61 -9.50 0.06
N LEU A 8 8.49 -8.71 1.13
CA LEU A 8 9.64 -8.08 1.81
C LEU A 8 10.60 -9.11 2.44
N ASP A 9 10.06 -10.16 3.10
CA ASP A 9 10.89 -11.25 3.66
C ASP A 9 11.65 -12.00 2.56
N GLU A 10 10.97 -12.32 1.47
CA GLU A 10 11.57 -13.01 0.31
C GLU A 10 12.65 -12.13 -0.33
N PHE A 11 12.35 -10.86 -0.52
CA PHE A 11 13.29 -9.90 -1.08
C PHE A 11 14.53 -9.75 -0.20
N GLN A 12 14.36 -9.60 1.12
CA GLN A 12 15.47 -9.45 2.07
C GLN A 12 16.42 -10.65 2.06
N LYS A 13 15.86 -11.86 1.99
CA LYS A 13 16.63 -13.12 2.10
C LYS A 13 17.31 -13.55 0.81
N ASN A 14 16.79 -13.15 -0.34
CA ASN A 14 17.23 -13.65 -1.63
C ASN A 14 17.96 -12.59 -2.46
N GLY A 15 19.28 -12.58 -2.39
CA GLY A 15 20.12 -11.66 -3.16
C GLY A 15 19.94 -11.73 -4.68
N GLN A 16 19.35 -12.79 -5.25
CA GLN A 16 19.00 -12.82 -6.68
C GLN A 16 17.85 -11.86 -6.99
N LEU A 17 16.91 -11.68 -6.05
CA LEU A 17 15.82 -10.73 -6.22
C LEU A 17 16.31 -9.27 -6.20
N HIS A 18 17.42 -8.98 -5.49
CA HIS A 18 18.03 -7.64 -5.52
C HIS A 18 18.48 -7.23 -6.92
N LYS A 19 18.83 -8.20 -7.78
CA LYS A 19 19.23 -7.95 -9.17
C LYS A 19 18.08 -7.50 -10.06
N LEU A 20 16.83 -7.68 -9.62
CA LEU A 20 15.67 -7.13 -10.30
C LEU A 20 15.66 -5.59 -10.24
N ALA A 21 16.25 -5.02 -9.19
CA ALA A 21 16.30 -3.58 -8.97
C ALA A 21 17.53 -2.96 -9.66
N GLU A 22 17.29 -2.24 -10.74
CA GLU A 22 18.28 -1.60 -11.57
C GLU A 22 18.55 -0.17 -11.12
N GLY A 23 19.78 0.33 -11.29
CA GLY A 23 20.18 1.71 -11.05
C GLY A 23 19.88 2.20 -9.61
N ASN A 24 19.45 3.43 -9.51
CA ASN A 24 19.04 4.05 -8.24
C ASN A 24 17.60 3.67 -7.88
N ILE A 25 17.33 3.60 -6.59
CA ILE A 25 16.12 3.03 -6.03
C ILE A 25 15.30 4.11 -5.33
N GLY A 26 14.01 4.21 -5.69
CA GLY A 26 12.97 4.81 -4.87
C GLY A 26 12.21 3.72 -4.13
N TYR A 27 11.76 4.01 -2.91
CA TYR A 27 10.99 3.06 -2.11
C TYR A 27 9.72 3.72 -1.57
N LEU A 28 8.56 3.20 -2.00
CA LEU A 28 7.26 3.63 -1.49
C LEU A 28 6.85 2.68 -0.36
N CYS A 29 6.71 3.24 0.81
CA CYS A 29 6.39 2.49 2.02
C CYS A 29 5.64 3.34 3.06
N HIS A 30 5.16 2.70 4.09
CA HIS A 30 4.55 3.30 5.26
C HIS A 30 4.89 2.49 6.52
N GLN A 31 4.38 2.88 7.68
CA GLN A 31 4.72 2.21 8.95
C GLN A 31 4.43 0.70 8.96
N ALA A 32 3.41 0.22 8.22
CA ALA A 32 3.11 -1.21 8.11
C ALA A 32 3.98 -1.95 7.08
N SER A 33 4.92 -1.27 6.41
CA SER A 33 5.93 -1.88 5.55
C SER A 33 7.03 -2.51 6.40
N ILE A 34 6.66 -3.50 7.18
CA ILE A 34 7.56 -4.30 8.04
C ILE A 34 7.66 -5.73 7.51
N ASN A 35 8.76 -6.40 7.82
CA ASN A 35 8.89 -7.83 7.58
C ASN A 35 8.20 -8.64 8.70
N SER A 36 8.20 -9.97 8.58
CA SER A 36 7.60 -10.89 9.56
C SER A 36 8.33 -10.91 10.93
N GLN A 37 9.38 -10.10 11.13
CA GLN A 37 10.16 -9.94 12.35
C GLN A 37 10.11 -8.51 12.91
N PHE A 38 9.15 -7.67 12.44
CA PHE A 38 9.00 -6.26 12.80
C PHE A 38 10.16 -5.34 12.37
N GLU A 39 11.02 -5.77 11.44
CA GLU A 39 12.01 -4.86 10.89
C GLU A 39 11.38 -3.96 9.82
N PHE A 40 11.63 -2.66 9.90
CA PHE A 40 11.06 -1.67 8.99
C PHE A 40 11.69 -1.78 7.59
N GLY A 41 10.85 -1.83 6.56
CA GLY A 41 11.27 -2.03 5.19
C GLY A 41 12.26 -0.99 4.68
N ALA A 42 12.11 0.29 5.05
CA ALA A 42 13.07 1.33 4.65
C ALA A 42 14.48 1.07 5.22
N SER A 43 14.59 0.53 6.44
CA SER A 43 15.89 0.12 7.02
C SER A 43 16.47 -1.07 6.28
N ILE A 44 15.63 -2.04 5.90
CA ILE A 44 16.05 -3.19 5.10
C ILE A 44 16.57 -2.73 3.73
N MET A 45 15.83 -1.83 3.04
CA MET A 45 16.24 -1.28 1.74
C MET A 45 17.53 -0.48 1.85
N GLN A 46 17.69 0.32 2.91
CA GLN A 46 18.94 1.06 3.16
C GLN A 46 20.13 0.11 3.34
N ASN A 47 19.95 -0.99 4.06
CA ASN A 47 21.01 -1.98 4.26
C ASN A 47 21.39 -2.72 2.95
N ILE A 48 20.40 -3.00 2.09
CA ILE A 48 20.62 -3.71 0.82
C ILE A 48 21.24 -2.79 -0.24
N PHE A 49 20.69 -1.58 -0.41
CA PHE A 49 21.02 -0.71 -1.54
C PHE A 49 21.99 0.41 -1.19
N LYS A 50 22.12 0.74 0.10
CA LYS A 50 23.03 1.81 0.58
C LYS A 50 22.78 3.13 -0.16
N GLU A 51 23.81 3.68 -0.79
CA GLU A 51 23.77 4.95 -1.55
C GLU A 51 22.84 4.89 -2.78
N ARG A 52 22.50 3.68 -3.24
CA ARG A 52 21.53 3.51 -4.33
C ARG A 52 20.08 3.76 -3.90
N LEU A 53 19.76 3.69 -2.62
CA LEU A 53 18.47 4.15 -2.10
C LEU A 53 18.50 5.67 -2.02
N THR A 54 17.88 6.35 -2.99
CA THR A 54 18.01 7.80 -3.14
C THR A 54 16.78 8.58 -2.71
N VAL A 55 15.62 7.93 -2.55
CA VAL A 55 14.37 8.58 -2.18
C VAL A 55 13.40 7.61 -1.53
N LEU A 56 12.63 8.11 -0.57
CA LEU A 56 11.45 7.43 -0.01
C LEU A 56 10.19 8.17 -0.45
N PHE A 57 9.10 7.40 -0.58
CA PHE A 57 7.76 7.92 -0.82
C PHE A 57 6.83 7.43 0.29
N GLY A 58 5.93 8.30 0.75
CA GLY A 58 4.87 7.98 1.70
C GLY A 58 3.49 8.11 1.02
N PRO A 59 2.56 7.17 1.26
CA PRO A 59 1.17 7.27 0.80
C PRO A 59 0.37 8.24 1.69
N GLN A 60 -0.95 8.24 1.57
CA GLN A 60 -1.85 8.91 2.52
C GLN A 60 -1.48 8.55 3.96
N HIS A 61 -1.62 9.47 4.89
CA HIS A 61 -1.18 9.42 6.29
C HIS A 61 0.34 9.53 6.51
N GLY A 62 1.14 9.65 5.45
CA GLY A 62 2.60 9.81 5.54
C GLY A 62 3.38 8.51 5.74
N LEU A 63 4.70 8.67 5.76
CA LEU A 63 5.63 7.53 5.91
C LEU A 63 5.46 6.82 7.26
N MET A 64 5.21 7.56 8.33
CA MET A 64 5.04 7.02 9.69
C MET A 64 3.58 6.79 10.08
N THR A 65 2.64 7.08 9.17
CA THR A 65 1.20 6.90 9.38
C THR A 65 0.69 7.62 10.63
N ASP A 66 1.21 8.80 10.89
CA ASP A 66 0.96 9.60 12.10
C ASP A 66 -0.14 10.65 11.93
N LEU A 67 -0.54 10.94 10.70
CA LEU A 67 -1.63 11.88 10.42
C LEU A 67 -2.98 11.16 10.42
N GLN A 68 -3.78 11.43 11.44
CA GLN A 68 -5.04 10.72 11.70
C GLN A 68 -6.19 11.17 10.79
N GLU A 69 -6.24 12.42 10.38
CA GLU A 69 -7.35 12.95 9.61
C GLU A 69 -7.24 12.59 8.12
N ASN A 70 -8.38 12.28 7.50
CA ASN A 70 -8.43 11.79 6.12
C ASN A 70 -8.07 12.84 5.06
N MET A 71 -8.10 14.13 5.39
CA MET A 71 -7.95 15.23 4.44
C MET A 71 -6.71 16.08 4.71
N ILE A 72 -5.87 15.70 5.69
CA ILE A 72 -4.63 16.43 5.96
C ILE A 72 -3.54 15.96 5.00
N GLU A 73 -2.98 16.92 4.28
CA GLU A 73 -1.82 16.71 3.41
C GLU A 73 -0.54 16.54 4.24
N THR A 74 0.35 15.69 3.78
CA THR A 74 1.68 15.47 4.38
C THR A 74 2.74 16.25 3.61
N GLU A 75 3.60 16.96 4.32
CA GLU A 75 4.68 17.71 3.69
C GLU A 75 5.83 16.80 3.22
N HIS A 76 6.58 17.29 2.25
CA HIS A 76 7.86 16.69 1.87
C HIS A 76 8.91 16.99 2.95
N ASN A 77 9.78 16.02 3.23
CA ASN A 77 10.83 16.20 4.22
C ASN A 77 12.12 15.46 3.84
N ILE A 78 13.13 15.54 4.70
CA ILE A 78 14.37 14.76 4.60
C ILE A 78 14.37 13.73 5.71
N HIS A 79 14.57 12.46 5.37
CA HIS A 79 14.63 11.39 6.37
C HIS A 79 15.74 11.66 7.40
N PRO A 80 15.45 11.68 8.72
CA PRO A 80 16.41 12.17 9.73
C PRO A 80 17.69 11.35 9.82
N HIS A 81 17.62 10.05 9.54
CA HIS A 81 18.78 9.15 9.62
C HIS A 81 19.44 8.91 8.25
N PHE A 82 18.66 8.62 7.21
CA PHE A 82 19.19 8.30 5.88
C PHE A 82 19.64 9.52 5.09
N LYS A 83 19.18 10.72 5.48
CA LYS A 83 19.50 12.01 4.82
C LYS A 83 19.10 12.07 3.34
N ILE A 84 18.07 11.30 2.96
CA ILE A 84 17.48 11.28 1.63
C ILE A 84 16.08 11.92 1.66
N PRO A 85 15.59 12.45 0.53
CA PRO A 85 14.24 13.00 0.43
C PRO A 85 13.16 11.97 0.76
N VAL A 86 12.09 12.43 1.42
CA VAL A 86 10.83 11.73 1.61
C VAL A 86 9.74 12.55 0.93
N TYR A 87 9.20 12.05 -0.16
CA TYR A 87 8.11 12.68 -0.87
C TYR A 87 6.76 12.10 -0.44
N SER A 88 5.84 12.98 -0.08
CA SER A 88 4.46 12.59 0.15
C SER A 88 3.72 12.44 -1.19
N LEU A 89 2.99 11.35 -1.35
CA LEU A 89 2.01 11.14 -2.41
C LEU A 89 0.59 11.45 -1.92
N TYR A 90 0.48 12.26 -0.88
CA TYR A 90 -0.76 12.84 -0.38
C TYR A 90 -0.52 14.29 0.08
N SER A 91 -0.01 15.11 -0.84
CA SER A 91 0.22 16.54 -0.68
C SER A 91 -0.42 17.30 -1.86
N GLU A 92 0.26 18.20 -2.48
CA GLU A 92 -0.16 18.89 -3.72
C GLU A 92 -0.44 17.92 -4.87
N THR A 93 0.17 16.75 -4.86
CA THR A 93 -0.02 15.69 -5.87
C THR A 93 -0.27 14.33 -5.24
N ARG A 94 -1.04 13.51 -5.97
CA ARG A 94 -1.25 12.07 -5.67
C ARG A 94 -0.41 11.17 -6.57
N LYS A 95 0.12 11.73 -7.65
CA LYS A 95 0.97 11.07 -8.65
C LYS A 95 2.40 11.58 -8.51
N PRO A 96 3.42 10.69 -8.47
CA PRO A 96 4.81 11.13 -8.48
C PRO A 96 5.10 12.03 -9.68
N THR A 97 5.72 13.17 -9.42
CA THR A 97 6.14 14.08 -10.50
C THR A 97 7.41 13.59 -11.19
N PRO A 98 7.70 14.02 -12.43
CA PRO A 98 8.96 13.71 -13.09
C PRO A 98 10.19 14.11 -12.26
N GLU A 99 10.13 15.22 -11.52
CA GLU A 99 11.23 15.67 -10.66
C GLU A 99 11.47 14.72 -9.49
N MET A 100 10.41 14.18 -8.85
CA MET A 100 10.51 13.18 -7.80
C MET A 100 11.12 11.87 -8.29
N LEU A 101 10.90 11.52 -9.57
CA LEU A 101 11.39 10.29 -10.19
C LEU A 101 12.74 10.45 -10.90
N LYS A 102 13.28 11.66 -11.00
CA LYS A 102 14.45 11.97 -11.81
C LYS A 102 15.68 11.14 -11.43
N ASN A 103 15.89 10.93 -10.14
CA ASN A 103 17.09 10.29 -9.60
C ASN A 103 16.92 8.81 -9.28
N ILE A 104 15.85 8.16 -9.76
CA ILE A 104 15.63 6.74 -9.61
C ILE A 104 15.48 6.06 -10.97
N ASP A 105 15.78 4.77 -11.00
CA ASP A 105 15.58 3.90 -12.16
C ASP A 105 14.51 2.85 -11.84
N THR A 106 14.45 2.41 -10.60
CA THR A 106 13.48 1.45 -10.09
C THR A 106 12.72 2.03 -8.90
N LEU A 107 11.39 1.94 -8.92
CA LEU A 107 10.52 2.21 -7.77
C LEU A 107 10.04 0.89 -7.18
N ILE A 108 10.44 0.59 -5.95
CA ILE A 108 9.96 -0.56 -5.17
C ILE A 108 8.77 -0.10 -4.34
N ILE A 109 7.66 -0.84 -4.39
CA ILE A 109 6.41 -0.52 -3.69
C ILE A 109 6.10 -1.62 -2.69
N ASP A 110 5.92 -1.23 -1.45
CA ASP A 110 5.64 -2.11 -0.31
C ASP A 110 4.52 -1.52 0.55
N LEU A 111 3.29 -1.75 0.16
CA LEU A 111 2.10 -1.21 0.84
C LEU A 111 1.22 -2.34 1.36
N GLN A 112 0.75 -2.22 2.60
CA GLN A 112 -0.28 -3.07 3.18
C GLN A 112 -1.65 -2.48 2.89
N ASP A 113 -2.35 -3.05 1.91
CA ASP A 113 -3.75 -2.74 1.65
C ASP A 113 -4.68 -3.49 2.60
N ILE A 114 -5.95 -3.06 2.69
CA ILE A 114 -6.96 -3.67 3.56
C ILE A 114 -8.07 -4.41 2.81
N GLY A 115 -7.97 -4.54 1.49
CA GLY A 115 -8.87 -5.36 0.67
C GLY A 115 -10.17 -4.67 0.24
N THR A 116 -10.33 -3.37 0.52
CA THR A 116 -11.53 -2.59 0.23
C THR A 116 -11.25 -1.49 -0.77
N ARG A 117 -12.08 -1.38 -1.82
CA ARG A 117 -11.94 -0.40 -2.90
C ARG A 117 -11.76 1.04 -2.43
N ILE A 118 -12.40 1.45 -1.34
CA ILE A 118 -12.36 2.82 -0.83
C ILE A 118 -10.97 3.15 -0.24
N TYR A 119 -10.18 2.15 0.14
CA TYR A 119 -8.86 2.37 0.70
C TYR A 119 -7.86 2.80 -0.37
N THR A 120 -7.19 3.94 -0.16
CA THR A 120 -6.53 4.70 -1.22
C THR A 120 -5.22 4.12 -1.76
N TYR A 121 -4.65 3.11 -1.12
CA TYR A 121 -3.32 2.59 -1.48
C TYR A 121 -3.28 1.92 -2.86
N ILE A 122 -4.39 1.32 -3.30
CA ILE A 122 -4.51 0.79 -4.65
C ILE A 122 -4.47 1.89 -5.73
N TYR A 123 -4.90 3.11 -5.40
CA TYR A 123 -4.83 4.26 -6.32
C TYR A 123 -3.48 4.95 -6.25
N THR A 124 -2.82 4.96 -5.09
CA THR A 124 -1.41 5.34 -4.98
C THR A 124 -0.55 4.42 -5.87
N LEU A 125 -0.80 3.10 -5.84
CA LEU A 125 -0.17 2.14 -6.75
C LEU A 125 -0.44 2.50 -8.22
N TYR A 126 -1.70 2.76 -8.58
CA TYR A 126 -2.08 3.13 -9.95
C TYR A 126 -1.30 4.36 -10.44
N TYR A 127 -1.26 5.44 -9.66
CA TYR A 127 -0.55 6.66 -10.03
C TYR A 127 0.97 6.49 -10.07
N CYS A 128 1.53 5.64 -9.23
CA CYS A 128 2.95 5.26 -9.33
C CYS A 128 3.25 4.49 -10.62
N MET A 129 2.37 3.58 -11.03
CA MET A 129 2.51 2.82 -12.28
C MET A 129 2.34 3.74 -13.49
N GLU A 130 1.38 4.66 -13.48
CA GLU A 130 1.20 5.66 -14.52
C GLU A 130 2.45 6.54 -14.67
N ALA A 131 2.94 7.11 -13.55
CA ALA A 131 4.15 7.91 -13.55
C ALA A 131 5.39 7.12 -14.02
N ALA A 132 5.47 5.84 -13.66
CA ALA A 132 6.56 4.97 -14.11
C ALA A 132 6.55 4.73 -15.62
N VAL A 133 5.39 4.55 -16.23
CA VAL A 133 5.25 4.44 -17.69
C VAL A 133 5.70 5.71 -18.37
N GLU A 134 5.22 6.88 -17.92
CA GLU A 134 5.56 8.18 -18.49
C GLU A 134 7.05 8.50 -18.38
N ASN A 135 7.71 8.08 -17.30
CA ASN A 135 9.11 8.36 -17.01
C ASN A 135 10.04 7.16 -17.26
N LYS A 136 9.54 6.09 -17.88
CA LYS A 136 10.30 4.87 -18.22
C LYS A 136 11.01 4.24 -17.02
N LYS A 137 10.33 4.19 -15.87
CA LYS A 137 10.87 3.59 -14.64
C LYS A 137 10.37 2.16 -14.50
N LYS A 138 11.18 1.32 -13.86
CA LYS A 138 10.80 -0.04 -13.47
C LYS A 138 10.01 -0.01 -12.16
N ILE A 139 9.02 -0.88 -12.05
CA ILE A 139 8.25 -1.11 -10.81
C ILE A 139 8.54 -2.50 -10.28
N ILE A 140 8.78 -2.60 -8.97
CA ILE A 140 8.82 -3.87 -8.24
C ILE A 140 7.81 -3.78 -7.10
N ILE A 141 6.89 -4.75 -7.03
CA ILE A 141 5.93 -4.86 -5.93
C ILE A 141 6.44 -5.92 -4.94
N LEU A 142 6.54 -5.56 -3.67
CA LEU A 142 6.72 -6.52 -2.59
C LEU A 142 5.34 -6.90 -2.07
N ASP A 143 4.85 -8.08 -2.48
CA ASP A 143 3.45 -8.46 -2.28
C ASP A 143 3.17 -8.84 -0.82
N ARG A 144 1.92 -8.58 -0.40
CA ARG A 144 1.42 -8.83 0.96
C ARG A 144 0.05 -9.50 0.91
N PRO A 145 -0.28 -10.36 1.90
CA PRO A 145 -1.62 -10.91 2.03
C PRO A 145 -2.70 -9.83 2.08
N ASN A 146 -3.81 -10.10 1.41
CA ASN A 146 -5.03 -9.33 1.63
C ASN A 146 -5.64 -9.77 2.98
N PRO A 147 -5.88 -8.86 3.93
CA PRO A 147 -6.40 -9.22 5.26
C PRO A 147 -7.81 -9.81 5.23
N LEU A 148 -8.59 -9.53 4.18
CA LEU A 148 -9.91 -10.09 3.95
C LEU A 148 -9.88 -11.46 3.23
N GLY A 149 -8.67 -11.99 2.98
CA GLY A 149 -8.50 -13.15 2.11
C GLY A 149 -8.67 -12.78 0.63
N GLY A 150 -8.76 -13.79 -0.23
CA GLY A 150 -8.88 -13.59 -1.68
C GLY A 150 -10.02 -14.39 -2.32
N ASN A 151 -10.82 -15.13 -1.52
CA ASN A 151 -11.93 -15.93 -2.04
C ASN A 151 -13.23 -15.14 -2.23
N LYS A 152 -13.35 -14.01 -1.52
CA LYS A 152 -14.58 -13.21 -1.55
C LYS A 152 -14.39 -11.98 -2.39
N VAL A 153 -15.35 -11.75 -3.26
CA VAL A 153 -15.52 -10.54 -4.06
C VAL A 153 -16.95 -10.08 -3.82
N GLU A 154 -17.14 -8.96 -3.13
CA GLU A 154 -18.44 -8.57 -2.60
C GLU A 154 -18.71 -7.07 -2.77
N GLY A 155 -20.01 -6.73 -2.72
CA GLY A 155 -20.49 -5.35 -2.82
C GLY A 155 -20.60 -4.81 -4.24
N PRO A 156 -21.14 -3.59 -4.40
CA PRO A 156 -21.40 -3.01 -5.70
C PRO A 156 -20.10 -2.66 -6.45
N MET A 157 -20.14 -2.79 -7.76
CA MET A 157 -19.11 -2.24 -8.65
C MET A 157 -19.15 -0.72 -8.61
N LEU A 158 -17.98 -0.09 -8.77
CA LEU A 158 -17.92 1.36 -8.99
C LEU A 158 -18.54 1.71 -10.35
N GLU A 159 -19.48 2.63 -10.34
CA GLU A 159 -19.99 3.28 -11.54
C GLU A 159 -19.04 4.41 -11.96
N LYS A 160 -18.76 4.50 -13.26
CA LYS A 160 -17.71 5.39 -13.79
C LYS A 160 -17.93 6.87 -13.46
N GLU A 161 -19.18 7.31 -13.36
CA GLU A 161 -19.55 8.69 -13.03
C GLU A 161 -19.21 9.11 -11.59
N TYR A 162 -18.99 8.14 -10.70
CA TYR A 162 -18.55 8.37 -9.31
C TYR A 162 -17.04 8.17 -9.11
N ALA A 163 -16.27 8.16 -10.21
CA ALA A 163 -14.82 7.99 -10.10
C ALA A 163 -14.16 9.12 -9.31
N SER A 164 -13.33 8.76 -8.35
CA SER A 164 -12.62 9.68 -7.46
C SER A 164 -11.34 9.02 -6.92
N PHE A 165 -10.60 9.71 -6.05
CA PHE A 165 -9.42 9.11 -5.39
C PHE A 165 -9.74 7.96 -4.41
N VAL A 166 -11.00 7.77 -4.02
CA VAL A 166 -11.48 6.61 -3.24
C VAL A 166 -12.23 5.58 -4.08
N GLY A 167 -12.10 5.69 -5.41
CA GLY A 167 -12.74 4.82 -6.38
C GLY A 167 -12.42 5.27 -7.80
N LEU A 168 -11.28 4.87 -8.38
CA LEU A 168 -10.79 5.40 -9.65
C LEU A 168 -11.25 4.58 -10.87
N PHE A 169 -11.40 3.28 -10.71
CA PHE A 169 -11.76 2.36 -11.79
C PHE A 169 -12.71 1.26 -11.31
N PRO A 170 -13.43 0.58 -12.23
CA PRO A 170 -14.43 -0.40 -11.87
C PRO A 170 -13.85 -1.55 -11.06
N LEU A 171 -14.15 -1.57 -9.76
CA LEU A 171 -13.86 -2.64 -8.83
C LEU A 171 -15.09 -2.86 -7.93
N PRO A 172 -15.32 -4.08 -7.45
CA PRO A 172 -16.27 -4.34 -6.38
C PRO A 172 -15.79 -3.70 -5.08
N LEU A 173 -16.69 -3.51 -4.12
CA LEU A 173 -16.34 -2.89 -2.82
C LEU A 173 -15.25 -3.68 -2.08
N VAL A 174 -15.38 -5.00 -2.03
CA VAL A 174 -14.34 -5.93 -1.57
C VAL A 174 -13.78 -6.64 -2.80
N HIS A 175 -12.51 -6.40 -3.11
CA HIS A 175 -11.93 -6.82 -4.40
C HIS A 175 -11.20 -8.17 -4.37
N GLY A 176 -10.83 -8.68 -3.20
CA GLY A 176 -10.19 -9.99 -3.04
C GLY A 176 -8.79 -10.13 -3.66
N LEU A 177 -8.12 -9.03 -4.00
CA LEU A 177 -6.79 -9.04 -4.63
C LEU A 177 -5.71 -8.64 -3.61
N THR A 178 -4.51 -9.22 -3.75
CA THR A 178 -3.29 -8.69 -3.12
C THR A 178 -2.80 -7.46 -3.88
N MET A 179 -1.84 -6.71 -3.31
CA MET A 179 -1.23 -5.57 -4.03
C MET A 179 -0.51 -6.01 -5.30
N GLY A 180 0.13 -7.16 -5.30
CA GLY A 180 0.75 -7.73 -6.49
C GLY A 180 -0.28 -8.11 -7.56
N GLU A 181 -1.40 -8.70 -7.16
CA GLU A 181 -2.52 -9.02 -8.06
C GLU A 181 -3.22 -7.75 -8.58
N MET A 182 -3.36 -6.71 -7.73
CA MET A 182 -3.86 -5.41 -8.14
C MET A 182 -2.94 -4.76 -9.19
N ALA A 183 -1.61 -4.85 -9.01
CA ALA A 183 -0.66 -4.35 -10.00
C ALA A 183 -0.79 -5.10 -11.34
N LEU A 184 -1.04 -6.41 -11.34
CA LEU A 184 -1.30 -7.18 -12.56
C LEU A 184 -2.62 -6.78 -13.22
N TYR A 185 -3.66 -6.52 -12.43
CA TYR A 185 -4.94 -6.00 -12.93
C TYR A 185 -4.74 -4.63 -13.60
N ILE A 186 -4.06 -3.71 -12.94
CA ILE A 186 -3.75 -2.37 -13.48
C ILE A 186 -2.89 -2.48 -14.76
N LYS A 187 -1.87 -3.35 -14.75
CA LYS A 187 -1.06 -3.61 -15.95
C LYS A 187 -1.91 -4.07 -17.12
N ALA A 188 -2.78 -5.06 -16.90
CA ALA A 188 -3.59 -5.65 -17.98
C ALA A 188 -4.60 -4.67 -18.59
N HIS A 189 -5.16 -3.78 -17.78
CA HIS A 189 -6.25 -2.89 -18.21
C HIS A 189 -5.80 -1.49 -18.62
N PHE A 190 -4.67 -0.98 -18.08
CA PHE A 190 -4.27 0.41 -18.28
C PHE A 190 -2.84 0.56 -18.83
N PHE A 191 -1.89 -0.27 -18.40
CA PHE A 191 -0.47 -0.09 -18.74
C PHE A 191 0.18 -1.40 -19.22
N PRO A 192 -0.24 -1.99 -20.35
CA PRO A 192 0.20 -3.34 -20.78
C PRO A 192 1.72 -3.46 -20.98
N HIS A 193 2.39 -2.35 -21.25
CA HIS A 193 3.84 -2.33 -21.54
C HIS A 193 4.71 -1.91 -20.36
N ILE A 194 4.13 -1.73 -19.16
CA ILE A 194 4.91 -1.36 -17.97
C ILE A 194 5.95 -2.44 -17.64
N ASN A 195 7.16 -2.00 -17.28
CA ASN A 195 8.20 -2.88 -16.74
C ASN A 195 7.89 -3.16 -15.27
N LEU A 196 7.20 -4.27 -15.01
CA LEU A 196 6.67 -4.65 -13.69
C LEU A 196 7.17 -6.04 -13.30
N GLU A 197 7.74 -6.11 -12.09
CA GLU A 197 8.08 -7.36 -11.38
C GLU A 197 7.30 -7.47 -10.07
N ILE A 198 6.99 -8.69 -9.66
CA ILE A 198 6.30 -8.94 -8.38
C ILE A 198 7.09 -9.97 -7.58
N VAL A 199 7.49 -9.58 -6.38
CA VAL A 199 8.04 -10.48 -5.38
C VAL A 199 6.87 -10.97 -4.52
N LYS A 200 6.43 -12.19 -4.78
CA LYS A 200 5.21 -12.75 -4.17
C LYS A 200 5.40 -13.04 -2.68
N ALA A 201 4.36 -12.85 -1.90
CA ALA A 201 4.24 -13.49 -0.60
C ALA A 201 4.09 -15.02 -0.78
N THR A 202 4.75 -15.79 0.08
CA THR A 202 4.72 -17.26 0.00
C THR A 202 3.94 -17.89 1.14
N ASN A 203 3.38 -19.08 0.89
CA ASN A 203 2.58 -19.88 1.81
C ASN A 203 1.22 -19.29 2.23
N TRP A 204 0.89 -18.06 1.85
CA TRP A 204 -0.46 -17.52 2.01
C TRP A 204 -1.43 -18.22 1.07
N LYS A 205 -2.64 -18.50 1.57
CA LYS A 205 -3.73 -19.11 0.81
C LYS A 205 -4.92 -18.16 0.79
N ARG A 206 -5.62 -18.09 -0.33
CA ARG A 206 -6.72 -17.16 -0.56
C ARG A 206 -7.87 -17.22 0.46
N HIS A 207 -8.05 -18.36 1.13
CA HIS A 207 -9.07 -18.49 2.18
C HIS A 207 -8.64 -17.91 3.53
N MET A 208 -7.34 -17.61 3.72
CA MET A 208 -6.81 -17.11 4.99
C MET A 208 -7.17 -15.65 5.19
N LEU A 209 -7.82 -15.36 6.31
CA LEU A 209 -7.91 -14.03 6.89
C LEU A 209 -6.58 -13.68 7.59
N TRP A 210 -6.42 -12.41 8.00
CA TRP A 210 -5.14 -11.98 8.57
C TRP A 210 -4.73 -12.79 9.80
N GLU A 211 -5.65 -13.05 10.74
CA GLU A 211 -5.36 -13.78 11.97
C GLU A 211 -4.84 -15.19 11.72
N GLU A 212 -5.27 -15.83 10.63
CA GLU A 212 -4.82 -17.18 10.24
C GLU A 212 -3.40 -17.18 9.69
N THR A 213 -2.87 -16.00 9.32
CA THR A 213 -1.51 -15.86 8.82
C THR A 213 -0.45 -15.93 9.91
N LEU A 214 -0.82 -15.63 11.15
CA LEU A 214 0.08 -15.46 12.30
C LEU A 214 1.16 -14.38 12.07
N LEU A 215 0.95 -13.50 11.10
CA LEU A 215 1.81 -12.33 10.87
C LEU A 215 1.48 -11.24 11.90
N PRO A 216 2.48 -10.43 12.28
CA PRO A 216 2.22 -9.27 13.12
C PRO A 216 1.33 -8.28 12.39
N TRP A 217 0.34 -7.69 13.10
CA TRP A 217 -0.40 -6.56 12.59
C TRP A 217 0.27 -5.26 12.97
N THR A 218 0.52 -4.44 11.98
CA THR A 218 0.88 -3.02 12.16
C THR A 218 -0.19 -2.20 11.45
N PRO A 219 -0.82 -1.22 12.11
CA PRO A 219 -1.89 -0.43 11.51
C PRO A 219 -1.42 0.23 10.20
N PRO A 220 -2.08 -0.04 9.06
CA PRO A 220 -1.73 0.60 7.80
C PRO A 220 -2.20 2.06 7.74
N SER A 221 -3.16 2.41 8.59
CA SER A 221 -3.59 3.79 8.86
C SER A 221 -4.03 3.92 10.32
N PRO A 222 -4.11 5.15 10.89
CA PRO A 222 -4.41 5.34 12.31
C PRO A 222 -5.76 4.75 12.76
N ASN A 223 -6.74 4.70 11.86
CA ASN A 223 -8.08 4.21 12.16
C ASN A 223 -8.32 2.73 11.78
N ILE A 224 -7.26 1.99 11.44
CA ILE A 224 -7.30 0.53 11.26
C ILE A 224 -6.33 -0.15 12.25
N PRO A 225 -6.56 -0.02 13.56
CA PRO A 225 -5.61 -0.51 14.56
C PRO A 225 -5.59 -2.03 14.68
N THR A 226 -6.60 -2.72 14.17
CA THR A 226 -6.75 -4.18 14.27
C THR A 226 -7.12 -4.80 12.92
N PRO A 227 -6.85 -6.09 12.69
CA PRO A 227 -7.36 -6.81 11.52
C PRO A 227 -8.90 -6.85 11.46
N MET A 228 -9.59 -6.80 12.61
CA MET A 228 -11.05 -6.72 12.67
C MET A 228 -11.55 -5.43 12.01
N GLY A 229 -10.82 -4.31 12.17
CA GLY A 229 -11.11 -3.08 11.46
C GLY A 229 -11.17 -3.25 9.94
N CYS A 230 -10.32 -4.11 9.36
CA CYS A 230 -10.39 -4.42 7.92
C CYS A 230 -11.70 -5.14 7.54
N LEU A 231 -12.18 -6.06 8.38
CA LEU A 231 -13.43 -6.80 8.14
C LEU A 231 -14.67 -5.91 8.23
N THR A 232 -14.67 -4.94 9.13
CA THR A 232 -15.81 -4.03 9.34
C THR A 232 -15.80 -2.81 8.42
N PHE A 233 -14.61 -2.37 7.97
CA PHE A 233 -14.42 -1.17 7.16
C PHE A 233 -15.33 -1.09 5.90
N PRO A 234 -15.51 -2.15 5.09
CA PRO A 234 -16.37 -2.07 3.91
C PRO A 234 -17.81 -1.65 4.19
N LEU A 235 -18.28 -1.93 5.41
CA LEU A 235 -19.62 -1.55 5.86
C LEU A 235 -19.60 -0.19 6.59
N THR A 236 -18.70 -0.05 7.56
CA THR A 236 -18.74 1.09 8.48
C THR A 236 -18.28 2.40 7.86
N VAL A 237 -17.38 2.34 6.88
CA VAL A 237 -16.93 3.55 6.14
C VAL A 237 -18.07 4.26 5.41
N LEU A 238 -19.14 3.56 5.07
CA LEU A 238 -20.31 4.14 4.40
C LEU A 238 -21.08 5.11 5.31
N TYR A 239 -20.94 4.97 6.63
CA TYR A 239 -21.56 5.88 7.58
C TYR A 239 -20.93 7.28 7.60
N GLU A 240 -19.72 7.46 7.02
CA GLU A 240 -19.14 8.80 6.84
C GLU A 240 -20.03 9.74 6.03
N GLY A 241 -20.90 9.20 5.18
CA GLY A 241 -21.90 9.96 4.41
C GLY A 241 -23.20 10.23 5.16
N THR A 242 -23.30 9.95 6.47
CA THR A 242 -24.52 10.05 7.26
C THR A 242 -24.29 10.86 8.55
N ASN A 243 -25.32 10.96 9.40
CA ASN A 243 -25.20 11.54 10.75
C ASN A 243 -24.80 10.49 11.81
N LEU A 244 -24.48 9.27 11.41
CA LEU A 244 -23.95 8.25 12.30
C LEU A 244 -22.44 8.41 12.45
N SER A 245 -21.91 8.02 13.62
CA SER A 245 -20.46 7.94 13.84
C SER A 245 -19.98 6.52 13.62
N GLU A 246 -18.93 6.36 12.83
CA GLU A 246 -18.21 5.10 12.65
C GLU A 246 -17.09 4.90 13.69
N ALA A 247 -17.21 5.59 14.81
CA ALA A 247 -16.36 5.49 16.01
C ALA A 247 -14.91 5.97 15.85
N ARG A 248 -14.58 6.80 14.83
CA ARG A 248 -13.30 7.51 14.82
C ARG A 248 -13.13 8.36 16.07
N GLY A 249 -11.91 8.46 16.58
CA GLY A 249 -11.65 9.13 17.87
C GLY A 249 -11.91 8.27 19.10
N THR A 250 -12.32 7.01 18.93
CA THR A 250 -12.46 6.03 20.01
C THR A 250 -11.34 4.99 19.96
N THR A 251 -11.34 4.07 20.93
CA THR A 251 -10.37 2.94 20.95
C THR A 251 -10.70 1.83 19.95
N ARG A 252 -11.85 1.89 19.26
CA ARG A 252 -12.29 0.89 18.27
C ARG A 252 -12.89 1.58 17.04
N PRO A 253 -12.08 2.39 16.33
CA PRO A 253 -12.56 3.08 15.13
C PRO A 253 -12.97 2.06 14.07
N LEU A 254 -14.07 2.38 13.36
CA LEU A 254 -14.62 1.55 12.28
C LEU A 254 -15.12 0.15 12.71
N GLU A 255 -15.05 -0.18 13.99
CA GLU A 255 -15.56 -1.43 14.57
C GLU A 255 -16.86 -1.23 15.36
N MET A 256 -17.29 0.01 15.53
CA MET A 256 -18.54 0.39 16.22
C MET A 256 -19.28 1.44 15.41
N VAL A 257 -20.57 1.55 15.65
CA VAL A 257 -21.41 2.61 15.09
C VAL A 257 -22.19 3.26 16.24
N GLY A 258 -22.21 4.59 16.24
CA GLY A 258 -22.99 5.39 17.20
C GLY A 258 -23.99 6.29 16.49
N ALA A 259 -25.09 6.58 17.17
CA ALA A 259 -26.07 7.57 16.74
C ALA A 259 -26.07 8.77 17.71
N PRO A 260 -26.44 9.99 17.25
CA PRO A 260 -26.63 11.15 18.10
C PRO A 260 -27.72 10.91 19.16
#